data_11201e9287b43099e08d7860f4a76ed3
#
_entry.id   11201e9287b43099e08d7860f4a76ed3
#
_cell.length_a   1.000
_cell.length_b   1.000
_cell.length_c   1.000
_cell.angle_alpha   90.00
_cell.angle_beta   90.00
_cell.angle_gamma   90.00
#
_symmetry.space_group_name_H-M   'P 1'
#
loop_
_entity.id
_entity.type
_entity.pdbx_description
1 polymer ?
#
loop_
_entity_poly.entity_id
_entity_poly.type
_entity_poly.pdbx_seq_one_letter_code
_entity_poly.pdbx_strand_id
1 'polypeptide(L)'
;MKPFWQRPPKKSKKKKRKPKAAPNQALQVTQKAKPTPWVPPHPIIPNTPTIEGRFIAKPSTTFQVPAAAEDKEEIPTPEQKVFRRRDDHIRKEFLKTFQVLTHRWRSWDIWTDFVTLVACTISNSVDKLHFEEREKTYLRIINKYDKQEQELFPKLFAYVVMALEENPEQDFLGDIYTELGLNSKEHKQIFTPYHICHLMCEVTFGDLAKEVDEKGVVEIHDCCCGAGATLIAAANVARVKLEKVDLNYQNHILVTGQDIDYLVAMMCYIQLSLLGVAGYFKVGNALTEPMTDNDSLENYWFTPMYFFPVWHYRRVWHSIDQLMGGQPNAEIHQD
;
A
#
# COMPACT_ATOMS: atom_id res chain seq x y z
N MET A 1 54.69 17.80 -39.74
CA MET A 1 53.76 16.85 -40.39
C MET A 1 52.49 16.76 -39.53
N LYS A 2 51.34 17.21 -40.07
CA LYS A 2 50.06 17.13 -39.33
C LYS A 2 49.37 15.79 -39.64
N PRO A 3 48.71 15.12 -38.71
CA PRO A 3 48.09 13.81 -38.90
C PRO A 3 46.88 13.86 -39.85
N PHE A 4 46.63 12.74 -40.51
CA PHE A 4 45.77 12.52 -41.66
C PHE A 4 44.26 12.82 -41.48
N TRP A 5 43.75 12.99 -40.28
CA TRP A 5 42.31 13.16 -39.93
C TRP A 5 41.83 14.60 -39.74
N GLN A 6 42.62 15.58 -40.20
CA GLN A 6 42.26 17.01 -40.12
C GLN A 6 41.98 17.67 -41.49
N ARG A 7 41.52 16.94 -42.51
CA ARG A 7 41.13 17.56 -43.79
C ARG A 7 39.61 17.52 -44.01
N PRO A 8 38.93 18.66 -44.28
CA PRO A 8 37.51 18.67 -44.60
C PRO A 8 37.25 18.15 -46.01
N PRO A 9 36.11 17.49 -46.28
CA PRO A 9 35.78 16.94 -47.58
C PRO A 9 35.39 18.03 -48.60
N LYS A 10 35.86 17.85 -49.86
CA LYS A 10 35.57 18.71 -50.99
C LYS A 10 34.11 18.64 -51.43
N LYS A 11 33.45 19.82 -51.58
CA LYS A 11 32.12 19.98 -52.15
C LYS A 11 32.08 19.61 -53.64
N SER A 12 31.31 18.61 -54.05
CA SER A 12 30.92 18.34 -55.40
C SER A 12 29.58 19.00 -55.77
N LYS A 13 29.59 19.87 -56.74
CA LYS A 13 28.37 20.49 -57.31
C LYS A 13 27.66 19.46 -58.18
N LYS A 14 26.43 19.09 -57.93
CA LYS A 14 25.51 18.42 -58.86
C LYS A 14 24.31 19.29 -59.14
N LYS A 15 24.03 19.45 -60.42
CA LYS A 15 23.00 20.27 -61.05
C LYS A 15 21.58 19.77 -60.69
N LYS A 16 20.69 20.73 -60.43
CA LYS A 16 19.26 20.57 -60.31
C LYS A 16 18.60 20.11 -61.61
N ARG A 17 17.88 19.01 -61.64
CA ARG A 17 16.80 18.71 -62.57
C ARG A 17 15.50 18.63 -61.77
N LYS A 18 14.50 19.46 -62.18
CA LYS A 18 13.11 19.39 -61.70
C LYS A 18 12.39 18.22 -62.35
N PRO A 19 11.65 17.40 -61.65
CA PRO A 19 10.59 16.58 -62.25
C PRO A 19 9.22 17.24 -62.07
N LYS A 20 8.40 17.00 -63.09
CA LYS A 20 7.03 17.46 -63.28
C LYS A 20 6.07 16.87 -62.21
N ALA A 21 5.08 17.69 -61.86
CA ALA A 21 3.96 17.30 -61.02
C ALA A 21 3.06 16.22 -61.68
N ALA A 22 2.64 15.24 -60.93
CA ALA A 22 1.54 14.34 -61.23
C ALA A 22 0.58 14.35 -60.03
N PRO A 23 -0.73 14.07 -60.22
CA PRO A 23 -1.80 14.58 -59.36
C PRO A 23 -1.99 13.81 -58.07
N ASN A 24 -2.45 14.56 -57.08
CA ASN A 24 -2.85 14.12 -55.73
C ASN A 24 -3.86 12.95 -55.77
N GLN A 25 -3.43 11.78 -55.30
CA GLN A 25 -4.33 10.84 -54.64
C GLN A 25 -4.00 10.88 -53.16
N ALA A 26 -4.91 11.41 -52.36
CA ALA A 26 -4.83 11.42 -50.94
C ALA A 26 -4.99 9.99 -50.40
N LEU A 27 -3.86 9.36 -50.07
CA LEU A 27 -3.83 8.18 -49.24
C LEU A 27 -4.23 8.64 -47.82
N GLN A 28 -5.44 8.31 -47.40
CA GLN A 28 -5.83 8.37 -46.00
C GLN A 28 -4.94 7.41 -45.23
N VAL A 29 -3.93 7.96 -44.58
CA VAL A 29 -3.19 7.26 -43.54
C VAL A 29 -4.13 7.14 -42.36
N THR A 30 -4.76 5.98 -42.24
CA THR A 30 -5.41 5.58 -40.97
C THR A 30 -4.31 5.59 -39.90
N GLN A 31 -4.31 6.62 -39.07
CA GLN A 31 -3.53 6.63 -37.85
C GLN A 31 -3.97 5.41 -37.04
N LYS A 32 -3.09 4.41 -36.91
CA LYS A 32 -3.23 3.36 -35.90
C LYS A 32 -3.32 4.09 -34.57
N ALA A 33 -4.49 3.98 -33.93
CA ALA A 33 -4.69 4.45 -32.58
C ALA A 33 -3.56 3.90 -31.72
N LYS A 34 -2.85 4.77 -31.03
CA LYS A 34 -1.91 4.35 -29.98
C LYS A 34 -2.69 3.48 -29.01
N PRO A 35 -2.14 2.33 -28.55
CA PRO A 35 -2.80 1.54 -27.54
C PRO A 35 -3.05 2.49 -26.35
N THR A 36 -4.31 2.64 -25.97
CA THR A 36 -4.71 3.36 -24.74
C THR A 36 -3.96 2.69 -23.59
N PRO A 37 -3.27 3.44 -22.73
CA PRO A 37 -2.68 2.86 -21.52
C PRO A 37 -3.78 2.12 -20.76
N TRP A 38 -3.48 0.89 -20.32
CA TRP A 38 -4.38 0.17 -19.45
C TRP A 38 -4.57 0.98 -18.17
N VAL A 39 -5.76 1.52 -17.96
CA VAL A 39 -6.17 2.18 -16.72
C VAL A 39 -6.83 1.08 -15.89
N PRO A 40 -6.35 0.78 -14.67
CA PRO A 40 -7.09 -0.11 -13.80
C PRO A 40 -8.50 0.47 -13.61
N PRO A 41 -9.54 -0.36 -13.59
CA PRO A 41 -10.86 0.12 -13.22
C PRO A 41 -10.75 0.79 -11.86
N HIS A 42 -11.45 1.92 -11.73
CA HIS A 42 -11.43 2.74 -10.53
C HIS A 42 -11.60 1.90 -9.26
N PRO A 43 -10.97 2.28 -8.14
CA PRO A 43 -11.20 1.60 -6.88
C PRO A 43 -12.71 1.49 -6.64
N ILE A 44 -13.17 0.30 -6.23
CA ILE A 44 -14.55 0.10 -5.80
C ILE A 44 -14.66 0.86 -4.48
N ILE A 45 -15.20 2.06 -4.52
CA ILE A 45 -15.58 2.78 -3.31
C ILE A 45 -17.06 2.49 -3.15
N PRO A 46 -17.48 1.77 -2.10
CA PRO A 46 -18.90 1.62 -1.82
C PRO A 46 -19.49 3.01 -1.67
N ASN A 47 -20.70 3.21 -2.17
CA ASN A 47 -21.52 4.37 -1.81
C ASN A 47 -21.60 4.39 -0.28
N THR A 48 -20.74 5.19 0.33
CA THR A 48 -20.86 5.48 1.76
C THR A 48 -22.21 6.13 1.95
N PRO A 49 -23.17 5.50 2.66
CA PRO A 49 -24.40 6.20 3.00
C PRO A 49 -23.96 7.43 3.77
N THR A 50 -24.37 8.59 3.30
CA THR A 50 -24.20 9.86 4.00
C THR A 50 -24.79 9.65 5.39
N ILE A 51 -23.93 9.55 6.41
CA ILE A 51 -24.36 9.43 7.79
C ILE A 51 -24.86 10.81 8.21
N GLU A 52 -26.05 11.17 7.79
CA GLU A 52 -26.88 12.11 8.51
C GLU A 52 -27.46 11.42 9.73
N GLY A 53 -26.64 11.20 10.72
CA GLY A 53 -27.02 10.61 11.99
C GLY A 53 -26.47 11.43 13.14
N ARG A 54 -27.31 12.32 13.68
CA ARG A 54 -27.08 13.00 14.95
C ARG A 54 -26.72 11.97 16.02
N PHE A 55 -25.46 11.86 16.39
CA PHE A 55 -25.06 11.28 17.66
C PHE A 55 -25.33 12.31 18.77
N ILE A 56 -26.57 12.33 19.26
CA ILE A 56 -26.88 12.87 20.58
C ILE A 56 -26.72 11.70 21.55
N ALA A 57 -25.53 11.56 22.10
CA ALA A 57 -25.29 10.69 23.25
C ALA A 57 -26.04 11.27 24.43
N LYS A 58 -27.13 10.62 24.89
CA LYS A 58 -27.69 10.85 26.22
C LYS A 58 -26.74 10.27 27.24
N PRO A 59 -26.29 11.03 28.25
CA PRO A 59 -25.48 10.47 29.33
C PRO A 59 -26.42 9.80 30.35
N SER A 60 -26.48 8.48 30.33
CA SER A 60 -26.96 7.75 31.52
C SER A 60 -26.61 6.26 31.39
N THR A 61 -25.49 5.90 31.92
CA THR A 61 -25.36 4.75 32.83
C THR A 61 -23.92 4.81 33.37
N THR A 62 -23.83 4.97 34.66
CA THR A 62 -22.60 4.87 35.45
C THR A 62 -22.05 3.47 35.24
N PHE A 63 -21.04 3.33 34.38
CA PHE A 63 -20.25 2.11 34.33
C PHE A 63 -19.46 2.03 35.64
N GLN A 64 -19.86 1.15 36.53
CA GLN A 64 -18.99 0.71 37.60
C GLN A 64 -17.87 -0.10 36.96
N VAL A 65 -16.67 0.48 36.94
CA VAL A 65 -15.45 -0.26 36.60
C VAL A 65 -15.33 -1.40 37.59
N PRO A 66 -15.31 -2.68 37.18
CA PRO A 66 -14.96 -3.77 38.05
C PRO A 66 -13.59 -3.48 38.65
N ALA A 67 -13.42 -3.67 39.93
CA ALA A 67 -12.13 -3.56 40.62
C ALA A 67 -11.08 -4.32 39.79
N ALA A 68 -9.96 -3.65 39.50
CA ALA A 68 -8.86 -4.22 38.75
C ALA A 68 -8.55 -5.61 39.30
N ALA A 69 -8.79 -6.63 38.48
CA ALA A 69 -8.16 -7.93 38.69
C ALA A 69 -6.67 -7.67 38.67
N GLU A 70 -5.94 -8.04 39.71
CA GLU A 70 -4.49 -8.01 39.71
C GLU A 70 -4.04 -8.81 38.51
N ASP A 71 -3.47 -8.12 37.54
CA ASP A 71 -2.79 -8.73 36.39
C ASP A 71 -1.64 -9.59 36.93
N LYS A 72 -1.91 -10.85 37.13
CA LYS A 72 -0.86 -11.85 37.28
C LYS A 72 -0.20 -11.89 35.91
N GLU A 73 0.98 -11.29 35.80
CA GLU A 73 1.85 -11.49 34.62
C GLU A 73 1.91 -12.99 34.35
N GLU A 74 1.23 -13.45 33.30
CA GLU A 74 1.34 -14.84 32.84
C GLU A 74 2.81 -15.08 32.47
N ILE A 75 3.46 -15.99 33.21
CA ILE A 75 4.84 -16.36 32.93
C ILE A 75 4.86 -16.98 31.52
N PRO A 76 5.48 -16.35 30.54
CA PRO A 76 5.41 -16.79 29.15
C PRO A 76 5.97 -18.22 29.02
N THR A 77 5.29 -19.05 28.21
CA THR A 77 5.72 -20.42 27.91
C THR A 77 7.11 -20.46 27.29
N PRO A 78 7.81 -21.59 27.31
CA PRO A 78 9.11 -21.74 26.66
C PRO A 78 9.07 -21.36 25.18
N GLU A 79 8.00 -21.70 24.45
CA GLU A 79 7.79 -21.36 23.04
C GLU A 79 7.59 -19.85 22.85
N GLN A 80 6.79 -19.20 23.67
CA GLN A 80 6.61 -17.76 23.67
C GLN A 80 7.91 -17.01 24.02
N LYS A 81 8.78 -17.57 24.89
CA LYS A 81 10.09 -17.01 25.21
C LYS A 81 11.07 -17.11 24.03
N VAL A 82 11.03 -18.22 23.29
CA VAL A 82 11.85 -18.39 22.08
C VAL A 82 11.41 -17.41 21.00
N PHE A 83 10.12 -17.28 20.79
CA PHE A 83 9.50 -16.38 19.84
C PHE A 83 9.87 -14.90 20.12
N ARG A 84 9.64 -14.41 21.34
CA ARG A 84 10.04 -13.03 21.75
C ARG A 84 11.54 -12.77 21.59
N ARG A 85 12.40 -13.76 21.84
CA ARG A 85 13.86 -13.62 21.67
C ARG A 85 14.26 -13.45 20.20
N ARG A 86 13.56 -14.11 19.29
CA ARG A 86 13.86 -14.06 17.86
C ARG A 86 13.38 -12.73 17.25
N ASP A 87 12.20 -12.28 17.60
CA ASP A 87 11.67 -10.98 17.21
C ASP A 87 12.57 -9.83 17.70
N ASP A 88 12.97 -9.86 18.98
CA ASP A 88 13.95 -8.94 19.55
C ASP A 88 15.31 -8.97 18.81
N HIS A 89 15.70 -10.13 18.30
CA HIS A 89 16.95 -10.26 17.54
C HIS A 89 16.85 -9.59 16.17
N ILE A 90 15.78 -9.84 15.42
CA ILE A 90 15.53 -9.23 14.10
C ILE A 90 15.49 -7.70 14.23
N ARG A 91 14.77 -7.20 15.23
CA ARG A 91 14.68 -5.76 15.52
C ARG A 91 16.04 -5.15 15.82
N LYS A 92 16.87 -5.80 16.64
CA LYS A 92 18.23 -5.37 16.95
C LYS A 92 19.14 -5.33 15.73
N GLU A 93 19.08 -6.35 14.86
CA GLU A 93 19.90 -6.38 13.64
C GLU A 93 19.43 -5.32 12.62
N PHE A 94 18.12 -5.04 12.54
CA PHE A 94 17.60 -3.90 11.77
C PHE A 94 18.21 -2.59 12.27
N LEU A 95 18.08 -2.29 13.56
CA LEU A 95 18.57 -1.05 14.16
C LEU A 95 20.09 -0.91 14.02
N LYS A 96 20.84 -1.98 14.23
CA LYS A 96 22.29 -2.01 14.04
C LYS A 96 22.68 -1.72 12.58
N THR A 97 21.99 -2.32 11.62
CA THR A 97 22.22 -2.08 10.19
C THR A 97 21.85 -0.64 9.80
N PHE A 98 20.75 -0.13 10.32
CA PHE A 98 20.32 1.25 10.14
C PHE A 98 21.35 2.24 10.71
N GLN A 99 21.89 1.95 11.90
CA GLN A 99 22.89 2.79 12.56
C GLN A 99 24.18 2.94 11.73
N VAL A 100 24.54 1.97 10.91
CA VAL A 100 25.72 2.10 10.02
C VAL A 100 25.54 3.29 9.07
N LEU A 101 24.36 3.50 8.53
CA LEU A 101 24.06 4.62 7.63
C LEU A 101 24.06 5.97 8.36
N THR A 102 23.75 5.99 9.68
CA THR A 102 23.69 7.25 10.46
C THR A 102 25.04 7.91 10.68
N HIS A 103 26.15 7.23 10.40
CA HIS A 103 27.49 7.84 10.45
C HIS A 103 27.66 8.97 9.40
N ARG A 104 26.91 8.92 8.32
CA ARG A 104 27.03 9.85 7.19
C ARG A 104 25.75 10.63 6.92
N TRP A 105 24.62 10.04 7.22
CA TRP A 105 23.30 10.56 6.86
C TRP A 105 22.45 10.79 8.11
N ARG A 106 21.49 11.70 8.03
CA ARG A 106 20.53 11.92 9.13
C ARG A 106 19.54 10.77 9.18
N SER A 107 19.16 10.31 10.37
CA SER A 107 18.20 9.22 10.56
C SER A 107 16.89 9.43 9.81
N TRP A 108 16.38 10.66 9.80
CA TRP A 108 15.17 11.02 9.05
C TRP A 108 15.33 10.81 7.53
N ASP A 109 16.45 11.25 6.95
CA ASP A 109 16.70 11.13 5.51
C ASP A 109 16.84 9.64 5.12
N ILE A 110 17.58 8.86 5.92
CA ILE A 110 17.73 7.42 5.71
C ILE A 110 16.38 6.70 5.77
N TRP A 111 15.56 7.02 6.79
CA TRP A 111 14.26 6.39 6.96
C TRP A 111 13.31 6.72 5.80
N THR A 112 13.25 7.98 5.42
CA THR A 112 12.44 8.44 4.28
C THR A 112 12.88 7.76 2.99
N ASP A 113 14.19 7.72 2.73
CA ASP A 113 14.75 7.07 1.54
C ASP A 113 14.50 5.55 1.60
N PHE A 114 14.67 4.88 2.74
CA PHE A 114 14.39 3.46 2.92
C PHE A 114 12.93 3.11 2.63
N VAL A 115 12.00 3.79 3.28
CA VAL A 115 10.56 3.54 3.10
C VAL A 115 10.16 3.79 1.64
N THR A 116 10.64 4.87 1.03
CA THR A 116 10.35 5.17 -0.37
C THR A 116 10.93 4.12 -1.33
N LEU A 117 12.18 3.68 -1.12
CA LEU A 117 12.82 2.64 -1.94
C LEU A 117 12.05 1.33 -1.87
N VAL A 118 11.64 0.90 -0.67
CA VAL A 118 10.88 -0.33 -0.48
C VAL A 118 9.49 -0.22 -1.11
N ALA A 119 8.77 0.88 -0.89
CA ALA A 119 7.46 1.13 -1.50
C ALA A 119 7.54 1.09 -3.03
N CYS A 120 8.51 1.78 -3.63
CA CYS A 120 8.73 1.74 -5.08
C CYS A 120 9.05 0.32 -5.57
N THR A 121 9.89 -0.43 -4.86
CA THR A 121 10.27 -1.80 -5.22
C THR A 121 9.04 -2.72 -5.27
N ILE A 122 8.21 -2.70 -4.23
CA ILE A 122 6.98 -3.51 -4.16
C ILE A 122 6.03 -3.10 -5.29
N SER A 123 5.78 -1.80 -5.44
CA SER A 123 4.87 -1.28 -6.44
C SER A 123 5.31 -1.59 -7.87
N ASN A 124 6.58 -1.38 -8.21
CA ASN A 124 7.12 -1.60 -9.55
C ASN A 124 7.03 -3.07 -10.00
N SER A 125 6.90 -4.01 -9.05
CA SER A 125 6.73 -5.43 -9.36
C SER A 125 5.37 -5.73 -10.02
N VAL A 126 4.33 -4.95 -9.71
CA VAL A 126 2.93 -5.23 -10.11
C VAL A 126 2.24 -4.06 -10.81
N ASP A 127 2.48 -2.83 -10.38
CA ASP A 127 1.80 -1.62 -10.87
C ASP A 127 2.54 -1.03 -12.06
N LYS A 128 2.01 -1.30 -13.27
CA LYS A 128 2.60 -0.81 -14.52
C LYS A 128 2.21 0.64 -14.83
N LEU A 129 1.15 1.16 -14.22
CA LEU A 129 0.68 2.52 -14.46
C LEU A 129 1.70 3.54 -13.93
N HIS A 130 2.22 3.31 -12.73
CA HIS A 130 3.13 4.24 -12.04
C HIS A 130 4.62 3.85 -12.16
N PHE A 131 4.92 2.80 -12.94
CA PHE A 131 6.26 2.23 -13.00
C PHE A 131 7.34 3.25 -13.35
N GLU A 132 7.16 4.03 -14.41
CA GLU A 132 8.20 4.95 -14.91
C GLU A 132 8.55 6.03 -13.88
N GLU A 133 7.53 6.59 -13.20
CA GLU A 133 7.74 7.64 -12.20
C GLU A 133 8.39 7.08 -10.93
N ARG A 134 7.91 5.91 -10.46
CA ARG A 134 8.41 5.26 -9.25
C ARG A 134 9.82 4.71 -9.46
N GLU A 135 10.12 4.17 -10.65
CA GLU A 135 11.47 3.73 -11.00
C GLU A 135 12.45 4.91 -11.05
N LYS A 136 12.04 6.03 -11.67
CA LYS A 136 12.84 7.26 -11.64
C LYS A 136 13.11 7.75 -10.21
N THR A 137 12.11 7.67 -9.35
CA THR A 137 12.25 8.04 -7.93
C THR A 137 13.21 7.09 -7.21
N TYR A 138 13.06 5.78 -7.42
CA TYR A 138 13.97 4.76 -6.88
C TYR A 138 15.42 5.03 -7.28
N LEU A 139 15.67 5.19 -8.58
CA LEU A 139 17.02 5.44 -9.08
C LEU A 139 17.62 6.74 -8.57
N ARG A 140 16.81 7.80 -8.48
CA ARG A 140 17.26 9.09 -7.91
C ARG A 140 17.70 8.95 -6.46
N ILE A 141 17.00 8.15 -5.67
CA ILE A 141 17.30 7.94 -4.25
C ILE A 141 18.50 7.04 -4.08
N ILE A 142 18.51 5.85 -4.67
CA ILE A 142 19.57 4.86 -4.45
C ILE A 142 20.94 5.37 -4.92
N ASN A 143 20.98 6.19 -5.97
CA ASN A 143 22.22 6.78 -6.48
C ASN A 143 22.84 7.87 -5.58
N LYS A 144 22.18 8.29 -4.50
CA LYS A 144 22.81 9.16 -3.47
C LYS A 144 23.84 8.41 -2.64
N TYR A 145 23.70 7.09 -2.54
CA TYR A 145 24.46 6.20 -1.66
C TYR A 145 25.60 5.53 -2.42
N ASP A 146 26.72 5.28 -1.76
CA ASP A 146 27.77 4.47 -2.33
C ASP A 146 27.39 2.98 -2.38
N LYS A 147 28.20 2.15 -3.07
CA LYS A 147 27.86 0.74 -3.27
C LYS A 147 27.72 -0.06 -1.98
N GLN A 148 28.51 0.27 -0.94
CA GLN A 148 28.45 -0.43 0.34
C GLN A 148 27.18 -0.03 1.10
N GLU A 149 26.82 1.25 1.06
CA GLU A 149 25.58 1.77 1.64
C GLU A 149 24.34 1.24 0.90
N GLN A 150 24.40 1.13 -0.44
CA GLN A 150 23.31 0.59 -1.25
C GLN A 150 22.96 -0.85 -0.85
N GLU A 151 23.93 -1.68 -0.48
CA GLU A 151 23.72 -3.05 -0.03
C GLU A 151 23.02 -3.17 1.33
N LEU A 152 22.96 -2.08 2.11
CA LEU A 152 22.30 -2.08 3.41
C LEU A 152 20.76 -1.98 3.27
N PHE A 153 20.24 -1.31 2.24
CA PHE A 153 18.79 -1.16 2.03
C PHE A 153 18.08 -2.51 1.79
N PRO A 154 18.54 -3.40 0.92
CA PRO A 154 17.98 -4.75 0.81
C PRO A 154 18.07 -5.57 2.12
N LYS A 155 19.12 -5.39 2.93
CA LYS A 155 19.23 -6.04 4.23
C LYS A 155 18.19 -5.52 5.21
N LEU A 156 17.98 -4.20 5.27
CA LEU A 156 16.91 -3.59 6.08
C LEU A 156 15.55 -4.12 5.64
N PHE A 157 15.30 -4.20 4.34
CA PHE A 157 14.05 -4.75 3.82
C PHE A 157 13.87 -6.22 4.18
N ALA A 158 14.92 -7.03 4.09
CA ALA A 158 14.88 -8.43 4.50
C ALA A 158 14.51 -8.61 5.99
N TYR A 159 14.99 -7.72 6.88
CA TYR A 159 14.59 -7.77 8.28
C TYR A 159 13.11 -7.42 8.50
N VAL A 160 12.54 -6.49 7.71
CA VAL A 160 11.09 -6.22 7.76
C VAL A 160 10.29 -7.46 7.34
N VAL A 161 10.71 -8.11 6.24
CA VAL A 161 10.07 -9.37 5.79
C VAL A 161 10.15 -10.43 6.88
N MET A 162 11.34 -10.67 7.42
CA MET A 162 11.55 -11.68 8.48
C MET A 162 10.72 -11.38 9.74
N ALA A 163 10.62 -10.11 10.13
CA ALA A 163 9.84 -9.71 11.31
C ALA A 163 8.35 -9.99 11.13
N LEU A 164 7.78 -9.65 9.95
CA LEU A 164 6.37 -9.88 9.64
C LEU A 164 6.05 -11.35 9.36
N GLU A 165 7.01 -12.15 8.85
CA GLU A 165 6.87 -13.61 8.74
C GLU A 165 6.89 -14.29 10.11
N GLU A 166 7.77 -13.85 11.01
CA GLU A 166 7.84 -14.38 12.37
C GLU A 166 6.61 -13.99 13.19
N ASN A 167 6.22 -12.71 13.11
CA ASN A 167 5.05 -12.17 13.82
C ASN A 167 4.24 -11.23 12.94
N PRO A 168 3.16 -11.71 12.31
CA PRO A 168 2.27 -10.85 11.53
C PRO A 168 1.41 -9.91 12.39
N GLU A 169 1.36 -10.16 13.73
CA GLU A 169 0.51 -9.43 14.66
C GLU A 169 1.26 -8.27 15.34
N GLN A 170 1.82 -7.37 14.52
CA GLN A 170 2.58 -6.21 14.98
C GLN A 170 2.58 -5.07 13.95
N ASP A 171 2.83 -3.85 14.41
CA ASP A 171 3.20 -2.69 13.58
C ASP A 171 4.72 -2.49 13.64
N PHE A 172 5.47 -3.36 12.93
CA PHE A 172 6.93 -3.35 13.00
C PHE A 172 7.55 -2.02 12.58
N LEU A 173 7.09 -1.44 11.47
CA LEU A 173 7.66 -0.17 10.98
C LEU A 173 7.27 1.01 11.87
N GLY A 174 6.03 1.06 12.38
CA GLY A 174 5.58 2.10 13.31
C GLY A 174 6.34 2.06 14.63
N ASP A 175 6.62 0.86 15.13
CA ASP A 175 7.41 0.67 16.35
C ASP A 175 8.86 1.11 16.18
N ILE A 176 9.53 0.71 15.08
CA ILE A 176 10.91 1.16 14.76
C ILE A 176 10.97 2.68 14.56
N TYR A 177 10.00 3.25 13.84
CA TYR A 177 9.90 4.70 13.62
C TYR A 177 9.82 5.47 14.94
N THR A 178 9.03 4.94 15.86
CA THR A 178 8.87 5.51 17.20
C THR A 178 10.15 5.38 18.02
N GLU A 179 10.80 4.20 18.01
CA GLU A 179 12.05 3.94 18.73
C GLU A 179 13.21 4.82 18.24
N LEU A 180 13.28 5.05 16.94
CA LEU A 180 14.25 5.97 16.34
C LEU A 180 13.98 7.44 16.66
N GLY A 181 12.87 7.76 17.34
CA GLY A 181 12.46 9.12 17.68
C GLY A 181 12.16 9.99 16.46
N LEU A 182 11.69 9.37 15.38
CA LEU A 182 11.39 10.05 14.12
C LEU A 182 9.99 10.66 14.10
N ASN A 183 9.17 10.41 15.11
CA ASN A 183 7.84 10.99 15.23
C ASN A 183 7.94 12.51 15.20
N SER A 184 7.26 13.15 14.25
CA SER A 184 7.22 14.59 14.15
C SER A 184 6.53 15.21 15.36
N LYS A 185 7.27 16.00 16.13
CA LYS A 185 6.69 16.82 17.21
C LYS A 185 5.71 17.86 16.69
N GLU A 186 5.92 18.30 15.44
CA GLU A 186 5.08 19.29 14.76
C GLU A 186 3.73 18.69 14.34
N HIS A 187 3.72 17.46 13.85
CA HIS A 187 2.50 16.76 13.44
C HIS A 187 1.82 16.00 14.57
N LYS A 188 2.39 15.97 15.78
CA LYS A 188 1.84 15.24 16.95
C LYS A 188 1.45 13.81 16.61
N GLN A 189 2.23 13.14 15.77
CA GLN A 189 1.97 11.77 15.35
C GLN A 189 2.11 10.83 16.55
N ILE A 190 1.01 10.23 16.94
CA ILE A 190 0.94 9.22 18.01
C ILE A 190 0.32 7.98 17.37
N PHE A 191 1.10 6.92 17.23
CA PHE A 191 0.57 5.65 16.76
C PHE A 191 -0.17 4.93 17.88
N THR A 192 -1.33 4.39 17.56
CA THR A 192 -2.09 3.56 18.50
C THR A 192 -1.37 2.23 18.65
N PRO A 193 -1.07 1.79 19.89
CA PRO A 193 -0.41 0.50 20.08
C PRO A 193 -1.19 -0.65 19.46
N TYR A 194 -0.49 -1.59 18.81
CA TYR A 194 -1.10 -2.68 18.05
C TYR A 194 -2.15 -3.47 18.85
N HIS A 195 -1.87 -3.81 20.11
CA HIS A 195 -2.80 -4.57 20.95
C HIS A 195 -4.12 -3.85 21.22
N ILE A 196 -4.14 -2.51 21.23
CA ILE A 196 -5.37 -1.71 21.34
C ILE A 196 -6.13 -1.78 20.01
N CYS A 197 -5.45 -1.66 18.88
CA CYS A 197 -6.06 -1.83 17.55
C CYS A 197 -6.68 -3.23 17.42
N HIS A 198 -5.97 -4.27 17.85
CA HIS A 198 -6.47 -5.65 17.85
C HIS A 198 -7.74 -5.81 18.68
N LEU A 199 -7.75 -5.29 19.92
CA LEU A 199 -8.94 -5.31 20.76
C LEU A 199 -10.12 -4.57 20.11
N MET A 200 -9.87 -3.40 19.53
CA MET A 200 -10.90 -2.65 18.80
C MET A 200 -11.52 -3.47 17.67
N CYS A 201 -10.69 -4.13 16.87
CA CYS A 201 -11.15 -4.98 15.76
C CYS A 201 -11.93 -6.20 16.27
N GLU A 202 -11.48 -6.87 17.35
CA GLU A 202 -12.20 -8.00 17.93
C GLU A 202 -13.60 -7.62 18.42
N VAL A 203 -13.75 -6.44 19.01
CA VAL A 203 -15.05 -5.95 19.51
C VAL A 203 -15.94 -5.45 18.38
N THR A 204 -15.35 -4.86 17.33
CA THR A 204 -16.09 -4.22 16.25
C THR A 204 -16.57 -5.23 15.21
N PHE A 205 -15.75 -6.24 14.90
CA PHE A 205 -16.09 -7.22 13.86
C PHE A 205 -17.16 -8.19 14.35
N GLY A 206 -18.31 -8.15 13.68
CA GLY A 206 -19.39 -9.11 13.85
C GLY A 206 -19.08 -10.48 13.22
N ASP A 207 -20.09 -11.07 12.63
CA ASP A 207 -19.97 -12.34 11.87
C ASP A 207 -19.48 -12.06 10.43
N LEU A 208 -18.17 -12.07 10.29
CA LEU A 208 -17.52 -11.86 8.99
C LEU A 208 -17.85 -12.96 7.97
N ALA A 209 -18.07 -14.19 8.42
CA ALA A 209 -18.42 -15.29 7.55
C ALA A 209 -19.77 -15.06 6.88
N LYS A 210 -20.76 -14.61 7.66
CA LYS A 210 -22.07 -14.23 7.14
C LYS A 210 -21.97 -13.04 6.18
N GLU A 211 -21.15 -12.03 6.50
CA GLU A 211 -20.96 -10.88 5.63
C GLU A 211 -20.29 -11.27 4.29
N VAL A 212 -19.35 -12.20 4.33
CA VAL A 212 -18.72 -12.77 3.11
C VAL A 212 -19.72 -13.56 2.30
N ASP A 213 -20.61 -14.33 2.94
CA ASP A 213 -21.65 -15.11 2.25
C ASP A 213 -22.64 -14.18 1.52
N GLU A 214 -23.05 -13.10 2.18
CA GLU A 214 -24.01 -12.13 1.63
C GLU A 214 -23.43 -11.22 0.54
N LYS A 215 -22.17 -10.75 0.73
CA LYS A 215 -21.56 -9.69 -0.12
C LYS A 215 -20.38 -10.18 -0.96
N GLY A 216 -19.82 -11.33 -0.61
CA GLY A 216 -18.59 -11.87 -1.23
C GLY A 216 -17.29 -11.19 -0.77
N VAL A 217 -17.37 -9.93 -0.31
CA VAL A 217 -16.22 -9.11 0.12
C VAL A 217 -16.60 -8.29 1.34
N VAL A 218 -15.66 -8.17 2.28
CA VAL A 218 -15.72 -7.23 3.39
C VAL A 218 -14.66 -6.15 3.15
N GLU A 219 -15.10 -4.90 3.15
CA GLU A 219 -14.22 -3.74 2.95
C GLU A 219 -13.96 -3.07 4.28
N ILE A 220 -12.67 -2.76 4.53
CA ILE A 220 -12.22 -2.12 5.76
C ILE A 220 -11.47 -0.85 5.38
N HIS A 221 -11.96 0.29 5.87
CA HIS A 221 -11.40 1.60 5.55
C HIS A 221 -10.88 2.31 6.80
N ASP A 222 -9.68 2.90 6.68
CA ASP A 222 -9.11 3.81 7.68
C ASP A 222 -8.67 5.12 7.01
N CYS A 223 -9.38 6.20 7.33
CA CYS A 223 -9.13 7.53 6.73
C CYS A 223 -7.93 8.27 7.32
N CYS A 224 -7.26 7.73 8.33
CA CYS A 224 -6.06 8.26 8.97
C CYS A 224 -5.14 7.11 9.38
N CYS A 225 -4.78 6.27 8.40
CA CYS A 225 -4.22 4.94 8.64
C CYS A 225 -2.84 4.93 9.32
N GLY A 226 -2.11 6.05 9.33
CA GLY A 226 -0.78 6.11 9.92
C GLY A 226 0.13 5.02 9.35
N ALA A 227 0.90 4.35 10.22
CA ALA A 227 1.74 3.21 9.83
C ALA A 227 0.95 1.92 9.57
N GLY A 228 -0.37 1.91 9.84
CA GLY A 228 -1.26 0.81 9.50
C GLY A 228 -1.64 -0.11 10.64
N ALA A 229 -1.32 0.21 11.90
CA ALA A 229 -1.58 -0.67 13.05
C ALA A 229 -3.04 -1.17 13.09
N THR A 230 -4.03 -0.29 12.84
CA THR A 230 -5.45 -0.66 12.82
C THR A 230 -5.78 -1.61 11.67
N LEU A 231 -5.29 -1.33 10.46
CA LEU A 231 -5.56 -2.17 9.29
C LEU A 231 -4.83 -3.52 9.35
N ILE A 232 -3.62 -3.56 9.93
CA ILE A 232 -2.89 -4.81 10.20
C ILE A 232 -3.68 -5.66 11.22
N ALA A 233 -4.13 -5.05 12.31
CA ALA A 233 -4.94 -5.73 13.31
C ALA A 233 -6.25 -6.24 12.70
N ALA A 234 -6.93 -5.43 11.90
CA ALA A 234 -8.16 -5.81 11.20
C ALA A 234 -7.95 -7.01 10.28
N ALA A 235 -6.88 -7.01 9.48
CA ALA A 235 -6.54 -8.12 8.60
C ALA A 235 -6.26 -9.42 9.39
N ASN A 236 -5.53 -9.34 10.51
CA ASN A 236 -5.23 -10.50 11.36
C ASN A 236 -6.48 -11.05 12.06
N VAL A 237 -7.33 -10.18 12.62
CA VAL A 237 -8.61 -10.61 13.22
C VAL A 237 -9.52 -11.25 12.18
N ALA A 238 -9.62 -10.67 10.98
CA ALA A 238 -10.39 -11.23 9.88
C ALA A 238 -9.83 -12.59 9.44
N ARG A 239 -8.50 -12.73 9.34
CA ARG A 239 -7.83 -14.00 9.03
C ARG A 239 -8.27 -15.08 10.03
N VAL A 240 -8.11 -14.83 11.32
CA VAL A 240 -8.45 -15.81 12.36
C VAL A 240 -9.95 -16.18 12.36
N LYS A 241 -10.85 -15.21 12.12
CA LYS A 241 -12.28 -15.47 12.06
C LYS A 241 -12.69 -16.25 10.82
N LEU A 242 -12.15 -15.95 9.66
CA LEU A 242 -12.49 -16.61 8.39
C LEU A 242 -11.84 -17.99 8.26
N GLU A 243 -10.59 -18.18 8.72
CA GLU A 243 -9.94 -19.49 8.74
C GLU A 243 -10.72 -20.54 9.57
N LYS A 244 -11.44 -20.13 10.63
CA LYS A 244 -12.29 -21.03 11.41
C LYS A 244 -13.45 -21.64 10.63
N VAL A 245 -13.82 -21.05 9.52
CA VAL A 245 -14.88 -21.51 8.61
C VAL A 245 -14.34 -21.88 7.21
N ASP A 246 -13.06 -22.21 7.12
CA ASP A 246 -12.35 -22.64 5.92
C ASP A 246 -12.38 -21.59 4.76
N LEU A 247 -12.48 -20.29 5.09
CA LEU A 247 -12.42 -19.21 4.13
C LEU A 247 -11.04 -18.55 4.16
N ASN A 248 -10.44 -18.38 2.97
CA ASN A 248 -9.19 -17.63 2.84
C ASN A 248 -9.47 -16.12 2.84
N TYR A 249 -9.09 -15.44 3.92
CA TYR A 249 -9.29 -13.99 4.09
C TYR A 249 -8.72 -13.15 2.94
N GLN A 250 -7.62 -13.57 2.31
CA GLN A 250 -6.99 -12.85 1.18
C GLN A 250 -7.90 -12.71 -0.03
N ASN A 251 -8.88 -13.60 -0.15
CA ASN A 251 -9.88 -13.57 -1.21
C ASN A 251 -11.10 -12.71 -0.87
N HIS A 252 -11.32 -12.35 0.39
CA HIS A 252 -12.57 -11.76 0.87
C HIS A 252 -12.40 -10.42 1.58
N ILE A 253 -11.19 -10.09 2.04
CA ILE A 253 -10.92 -8.83 2.74
C ILE A 253 -10.22 -7.86 1.80
N LEU A 254 -10.81 -6.68 1.63
CA LEU A 254 -10.21 -5.54 0.93
C LEU A 254 -9.95 -4.43 1.94
N VAL A 255 -8.71 -4.01 2.07
CA VAL A 255 -8.37 -2.88 2.95
C VAL A 255 -8.11 -1.63 2.13
N THR A 256 -8.55 -0.49 2.64
CA THR A 256 -8.28 0.81 2.06
C THR A 256 -7.81 1.75 3.14
N GLY A 257 -6.81 2.56 2.84
CA GLY A 257 -6.26 3.50 3.80
C GLY A 257 -5.94 4.85 3.16
N GLN A 258 -6.09 5.91 3.93
CA GLN A 258 -5.67 7.23 3.53
C GLN A 258 -4.89 7.89 4.66
N ASP A 259 -3.82 8.59 4.32
CA ASP A 259 -3.11 9.45 5.25
C ASP A 259 -2.55 10.67 4.52
N ILE A 260 -2.50 11.80 5.22
CA ILE A 260 -1.93 13.04 4.68
C ILE A 260 -0.40 12.97 4.60
N ASP A 261 0.23 12.20 5.48
CA ASP A 261 1.67 12.03 5.51
C ASP A 261 2.08 10.85 4.61
N TYR A 262 2.80 11.19 3.54
CA TYR A 262 3.33 10.21 2.60
C TYR A 262 4.11 9.08 3.28
N LEU A 263 4.97 9.44 4.24
CA LEU A 263 5.90 8.48 4.83
C LEU A 263 5.17 7.40 5.63
N VAL A 264 4.22 7.80 6.47
CA VAL A 264 3.47 6.84 7.28
C VAL A 264 2.49 6.03 6.44
N ALA A 265 1.86 6.64 5.40
CA ALA A 265 1.04 5.92 4.45
C ALA A 265 1.84 4.84 3.71
N MET A 266 3.12 5.11 3.36
CA MET A 266 3.99 4.11 2.75
C MET A 266 4.41 3.00 3.72
N MET A 267 4.59 3.31 5.00
CA MET A 267 4.81 2.27 6.02
C MET A 267 3.61 1.31 6.10
N CYS A 268 2.38 1.84 6.11
CA CYS A 268 1.15 1.08 6.04
C CYS A 268 1.09 0.21 4.78
N TYR A 269 1.32 0.80 3.61
CA TYR A 269 1.35 0.11 2.31
C TYR A 269 2.33 -1.05 2.28
N ILE A 270 3.58 -0.84 2.76
CA ILE A 270 4.62 -1.86 2.80
C ILE A 270 4.19 -3.05 3.65
N GLN A 271 3.76 -2.79 4.88
CA GLN A 271 3.42 -3.85 5.83
C GLN A 271 2.24 -4.69 5.33
N LEU A 272 1.16 -4.06 4.87
CA LEU A 272 0.00 -4.79 4.34
C LEU A 272 0.31 -5.51 3.01
N SER A 273 1.21 -4.96 2.19
CA SER A 273 1.72 -5.68 1.00
C SER A 273 2.46 -6.95 1.37
N LEU A 274 3.34 -6.91 2.38
CA LEU A 274 4.11 -8.06 2.85
C LEU A 274 3.23 -9.10 3.55
N LEU A 275 2.17 -8.67 4.25
CA LEU A 275 1.18 -9.55 4.86
C LEU A 275 0.23 -10.19 3.83
N GLY A 276 0.37 -9.86 2.54
CA GLY A 276 -0.44 -10.45 1.47
C GLY A 276 -1.90 -10.01 1.51
N VAL A 277 -2.18 -8.81 2.01
CA VAL A 277 -3.53 -8.25 2.09
C VAL A 277 -3.86 -7.49 0.81
N ALA A 278 -5.03 -7.74 0.22
CA ALA A 278 -5.51 -6.96 -0.91
C ALA A 278 -5.95 -5.59 -0.45
N GLY A 279 -5.46 -4.53 -1.11
CA GLY A 279 -5.82 -3.17 -0.73
C GLY A 279 -5.17 -2.09 -1.56
N TYR A 280 -5.58 -0.86 -1.29
CA TYR A 280 -4.98 0.34 -1.87
C TYR A 280 -4.98 1.51 -0.89
N PHE A 281 -4.03 2.40 -1.09
CA PHE A 281 -3.76 3.51 -0.18
C PHE A 281 -3.66 4.81 -0.96
N LYS A 282 -4.27 5.88 -0.46
CA LYS A 282 -4.19 7.23 -1.02
C LYS A 282 -3.38 8.12 -0.11
N VAL A 283 -2.41 8.83 -0.69
CA VAL A 283 -1.72 9.90 0.01
C VAL A 283 -2.48 11.21 -0.22
N GLY A 284 -3.00 11.80 0.83
CA GLY A 284 -3.78 13.03 0.75
C GLY A 284 -4.64 13.28 1.98
N ASN A 285 -5.19 14.48 2.07
CA ASN A 285 -6.03 14.89 3.17
C ASN A 285 -7.44 14.30 3.04
N ALA A 286 -7.81 13.38 3.92
CA ALA A 286 -9.09 12.69 3.88
C ALA A 286 -10.34 13.62 4.07
N LEU A 287 -10.15 14.82 4.63
CA LEU A 287 -11.23 15.79 4.80
C LEU A 287 -11.46 16.64 3.55
N THR A 288 -10.39 17.01 2.85
CA THR A 288 -10.47 17.90 1.67
C THR A 288 -10.41 17.14 0.35
N GLU A 289 -9.80 15.95 0.37
CA GLU A 289 -9.58 15.10 -0.80
C GLU A 289 -9.94 13.64 -0.46
N PRO A 290 -11.17 13.35 0.00
CA PRO A 290 -11.57 11.98 0.33
C PRO A 290 -11.40 11.06 -0.89
N MET A 291 -11.30 9.76 -0.70
CA MET A 291 -11.33 8.79 -1.79
C MET A 291 -12.68 8.86 -2.52
N THR A 292 -12.66 8.97 -3.85
CA THR A 292 -13.86 8.98 -4.70
C THR A 292 -13.62 8.15 -5.98
N ASP A 293 -14.70 7.70 -6.61
CA ASP A 293 -14.65 6.91 -7.85
C ASP A 293 -14.02 7.66 -9.04
N ASN A 294 -13.96 8.98 -8.97
CA ASN A 294 -13.45 9.84 -10.04
C ASN A 294 -12.04 10.39 -9.75
N ASP A 295 -11.37 9.88 -8.74
CA ASP A 295 -10.04 10.36 -8.37
C ASP A 295 -9.01 10.10 -9.47
N SER A 296 -8.06 11.03 -9.60
CA SER A 296 -6.79 10.72 -10.25
C SER A 296 -6.06 9.66 -9.44
N LEU A 297 -5.59 8.60 -10.12
CA LEU A 297 -4.89 7.52 -9.45
C LEU A 297 -3.41 7.84 -9.12
N GLU A 298 -2.95 9.05 -9.39
CA GLU A 298 -1.54 9.45 -9.20
C GLU A 298 -1.03 9.25 -7.77
N ASN A 299 -1.89 9.49 -6.77
CA ASN A 299 -1.55 9.38 -5.36
C ASN A 299 -1.94 8.02 -4.74
N TYR A 300 -2.26 7.02 -5.58
CA TYR A 300 -2.70 5.71 -5.13
C TYR A 300 -1.58 4.67 -5.18
N TRP A 301 -1.56 3.81 -4.17
CA TRP A 301 -0.62 2.70 -4.02
C TRP A 301 -1.38 1.41 -3.81
N PHE A 302 -1.23 0.48 -4.74
CA PHE A 302 -1.95 -0.79 -4.76
C PHE A 302 -1.06 -1.92 -4.28
N THR A 303 -1.52 -2.73 -3.31
CA THR A 303 -0.77 -3.90 -2.85
C THR A 303 -0.65 -4.96 -3.95
N PRO A 304 0.38 -5.82 -3.92
CA PRO A 304 0.51 -6.90 -4.90
C PRO A 304 -0.72 -7.81 -4.96
N MET A 305 -1.32 -8.12 -3.81
CA MET A 305 -2.50 -8.98 -3.73
C MET A 305 -3.72 -8.38 -4.45
N TYR A 306 -3.84 -7.05 -4.53
CA TYR A 306 -4.90 -6.36 -5.28
C TYR A 306 -4.91 -6.73 -6.77
N PHE A 307 -3.76 -7.08 -7.35
CA PHE A 307 -3.63 -7.48 -8.76
C PHE A 307 -3.84 -8.98 -9.00
N PHE A 308 -4.04 -9.77 -7.95
CA PHE A 308 -4.29 -11.21 -8.10
C PHE A 308 -5.59 -11.49 -8.87
N PRO A 309 -5.69 -12.65 -9.54
CA PRO A 309 -6.84 -12.98 -10.41
C PRO A 309 -8.20 -12.83 -9.74
N VAL A 310 -8.33 -13.26 -8.47
CA VAL A 310 -9.61 -13.16 -7.73
C VAL A 310 -10.09 -11.70 -7.66
N TRP A 311 -9.19 -10.77 -7.36
CA TRP A 311 -9.52 -9.35 -7.26
C TRP A 311 -9.70 -8.71 -8.64
N HIS A 312 -8.93 -9.16 -9.64
CA HIS A 312 -9.12 -8.74 -11.03
C HIS A 312 -10.52 -9.11 -11.55
N TYR A 313 -10.94 -10.36 -11.38
CA TYR A 313 -12.26 -10.81 -11.83
C TYR A 313 -13.39 -10.08 -11.08
N ARG A 314 -13.28 -9.85 -9.80
CA ARG A 314 -14.27 -9.08 -9.03
C ARG A 314 -14.46 -7.65 -9.60
N ARG A 315 -13.38 -6.96 -9.90
CA ARG A 315 -13.44 -5.62 -10.53
C ARG A 315 -14.08 -5.66 -11.92
N VAL A 316 -13.76 -6.67 -12.72
CA VAL A 316 -14.38 -6.84 -14.06
C VAL A 316 -15.88 -7.07 -13.94
N TRP A 317 -16.31 -7.96 -13.04
CA TRP A 317 -17.74 -8.22 -12.81
C TRP A 317 -18.46 -6.98 -12.31
N HIS A 318 -17.92 -6.25 -11.36
CA HIS A 318 -18.51 -5.01 -10.89
C HIS A 318 -18.67 -3.97 -12.00
N SER A 319 -17.67 -3.83 -12.87
CA SER A 319 -17.76 -2.92 -14.02
C SER A 319 -18.84 -3.36 -15.02
N ILE A 320 -19.02 -4.67 -15.23
CA ILE A 320 -20.09 -5.21 -16.08
C ILE A 320 -21.47 -4.91 -15.47
N ASP A 321 -21.64 -5.12 -14.17
CA ASP A 321 -22.89 -4.87 -13.47
C ASP A 321 -23.28 -3.39 -13.55
N GLN A 322 -22.33 -2.48 -13.38
CA GLN A 322 -22.57 -1.04 -13.55
C GLN A 322 -23.00 -0.69 -14.99
N LEU A 323 -22.37 -1.30 -16.00
CA LEU A 323 -22.73 -1.06 -17.42
C LEU A 323 -24.10 -1.64 -17.80
N MET A 324 -24.50 -2.71 -17.15
CA MET A 324 -25.79 -3.37 -17.39
C MET A 324 -26.96 -2.72 -16.61
N GLY A 325 -26.71 -1.62 -15.88
CA GLY A 325 -27.72 -0.89 -15.14
C GLY A 325 -28.12 -1.56 -13.84
N GLY A 326 -27.14 -2.05 -13.09
CA GLY A 326 -27.20 -2.81 -11.85
C GLY A 326 -28.49 -2.64 -11.05
N GLN A 327 -29.39 -3.59 -11.17
CA GLN A 327 -30.37 -3.84 -10.13
C GLN A 327 -29.69 -4.77 -9.11
N PRO A 328 -29.69 -4.44 -7.81
CA PRO A 328 -29.21 -5.40 -6.81
C PRO A 328 -30.04 -6.67 -6.93
N ASN A 329 -29.37 -7.82 -6.93
CA ASN A 329 -29.92 -9.14 -7.06
C ASN A 329 -31.32 -9.26 -6.43
N ALA A 330 -32.36 -9.35 -7.28
CA ALA A 330 -33.66 -9.78 -6.87
C ALA A 330 -33.52 -11.27 -6.49
N GLU A 331 -33.94 -11.57 -5.28
CA GLU A 331 -34.00 -12.88 -4.66
C GLU A 331 -34.44 -13.95 -5.67
N ILE A 332 -33.56 -14.89 -5.94
CA ILE A 332 -33.98 -16.18 -6.53
C ILE A 332 -34.56 -16.98 -5.37
N HIS A 333 -35.83 -16.76 -5.09
CA HIS A 333 -36.61 -17.70 -4.35
C HIS A 333 -36.78 -18.95 -5.24
N GLN A 334 -36.11 -20.02 -4.88
CA GLN A 334 -36.46 -21.38 -5.36
C GLN A 334 -37.64 -21.81 -4.53
N ASP A 335 -38.80 -21.95 -5.23
CA ASP A 335 -39.95 -22.74 -4.76
C ASP A 335 -39.63 -24.26 -4.70
#